data_e03eb5ce170038d25820c806c0a20e81
#
_entry.id   e03eb5ce170038d25820c806c0a20e81
#
_cell.length_a   1.000
_cell.length_b   1.000
_cell.length_c   1.000
_cell.angle_alpha   90.00
_cell.angle_beta   90.00
_cell.angle_gamma   90.00
#
_symmetry.space_group_name_H-M   'P 1'
#
loop_
_entity.id
_entity.type
_entity.pdbx_description
1 polymer ?
#
loop_
_entity_poly.entity_id
_entity_poly.type
_entity_poly.pdbx_seq_one_letter_code
_entity_poly.pdbx_strand_id
1 'polypeptide(L)'
;MALTKYRLGDFLELFNERCGVPDLTVWDISGVNSDKEFFEPSKQAGSDTSNYKIVPPDYFACNLMHVGRDVVLPIALNHSGKQKIVSPAYTVFKIKDGTPLIKEYFFMMLKSEERDRYFWFHTDASVRDGMSWDDFCDLDVELPPIPIQKKYVDLYKALLANQKSYERGLEDLKIVFEGYMDNLRRSEKAKRIGDYIELVDARNEELEYGLDSVRGVSIEKKFIDTKADMSGVNLSPYYVVKPNEFAYVTVTSRNGEKISLAINDSKETYICSSS
;
A
#
# COMPACT_ATOMS: atom_id res chain seq x y z
N MET A 1 30.78 -11.28 9.76
CA MET A 1 30.78 -11.23 8.29
C MET A 1 31.47 -9.94 7.91
N ALA A 2 32.49 -9.95 7.06
CA ALA A 2 33.18 -8.72 6.70
C ALA A 2 32.35 -7.96 5.66
N LEU A 3 31.94 -6.75 5.99
CA LEU A 3 31.38 -5.77 5.07
C LEU A 3 32.53 -4.94 4.49
N THR A 4 32.42 -4.58 3.23
CA THR A 4 33.38 -3.69 2.57
C THR A 4 32.71 -2.36 2.31
N LYS A 5 33.38 -1.28 2.71
CA LYS A 5 32.89 0.08 2.55
C LYS A 5 33.26 0.62 1.17
N TYR A 6 32.32 1.22 0.50
CA TYR A 6 32.44 1.82 -0.82
C TYR A 6 31.70 3.16 -0.86
N ARG A 7 31.88 3.93 -1.91
CA ARG A 7 31.01 5.06 -2.27
C ARG A 7 29.97 4.65 -3.29
N LEU A 8 28.78 5.18 -3.22
CA LEU A 8 27.70 4.86 -4.17
C LEU A 8 28.11 5.19 -5.62
N GLY A 9 28.80 6.31 -5.83
CA GLY A 9 29.29 6.71 -7.14
C GLY A 9 30.24 5.73 -7.85
N ASP A 10 30.91 4.85 -7.06
CA ASP A 10 31.74 3.80 -7.66
C ASP A 10 30.93 2.83 -8.51
N PHE A 11 29.64 2.66 -8.18
CA PHE A 11 28.73 1.70 -8.80
C PHE A 11 27.74 2.30 -9.78
N LEU A 12 27.46 3.61 -9.70
CA LEU A 12 26.37 4.23 -10.40
C LEU A 12 26.80 5.00 -11.65
N GLU A 13 26.00 4.92 -12.69
CA GLU A 13 26.19 5.63 -13.94
C GLU A 13 24.91 6.38 -14.33
N LEU A 14 25.02 7.69 -14.51
CA LEU A 14 23.90 8.54 -14.95
C LEU A 14 23.46 8.17 -16.37
N PHE A 15 22.14 8.27 -16.57
CA PHE A 15 21.50 8.11 -17.86
C PHE A 15 20.58 9.32 -18.13
N ASN A 16 20.79 10.03 -19.24
CA ASN A 16 20.12 11.29 -19.53
C ASN A 16 19.43 11.33 -20.89
N GLU A 17 19.07 10.19 -21.44
CA GLU A 17 18.33 10.14 -22.71
C GLU A 17 16.94 10.74 -22.57
N ARG A 18 16.54 11.56 -23.54
CA ARG A 18 15.25 12.23 -23.61
C ARG A 18 14.33 11.51 -24.59
N CYS A 19 13.02 11.49 -24.31
CA CYS A 19 12.06 10.83 -25.19
C CYS A 19 11.87 11.58 -26.52
N GLY A 20 12.09 12.91 -26.55
CA GLY A 20 11.95 13.72 -27.76
C GLY A 20 10.51 13.87 -28.27
N VAL A 21 9.51 13.41 -27.52
CA VAL A 21 8.07 13.45 -27.89
C VAL A 21 7.39 14.60 -27.15
N PRO A 22 6.83 15.60 -27.85
CA PRO A 22 6.33 16.83 -27.22
C PRO A 22 4.92 16.73 -26.62
N ASP A 23 4.13 15.70 -26.96
CA ASP A 23 2.69 15.62 -26.72
C ASP A 23 2.25 14.33 -26.02
N LEU A 24 3.10 13.80 -25.13
CA LEU A 24 2.75 12.64 -24.31
C LEU A 24 1.59 12.95 -23.38
N THR A 25 0.73 11.96 -23.19
CA THR A 25 -0.39 12.02 -22.25
C THR A 25 0.00 11.50 -20.86
N VAL A 26 -0.87 11.68 -19.89
CA VAL A 26 -0.67 11.13 -18.53
C VAL A 26 -0.47 9.61 -18.52
N TRP A 27 -1.03 8.90 -19.50
CA TRP A 27 -0.93 7.43 -19.64
C TRP A 27 0.44 6.96 -20.15
N ASP A 28 1.20 7.86 -20.79
CA ASP A 28 2.51 7.57 -21.34
C ASP A 28 3.65 7.83 -20.34
N ILE A 29 3.35 8.57 -19.27
CA ILE A 29 4.33 9.00 -18.28
C ILE A 29 4.17 8.27 -16.96
N SER A 30 5.24 8.24 -16.19
CA SER A 30 5.26 7.61 -14.85
C SER A 30 5.85 8.59 -13.83
N GLY A 31 5.36 8.49 -12.61
CA GLY A 31 5.97 9.06 -11.42
C GLY A 31 6.58 7.98 -10.53
N VAL A 32 7.33 8.37 -9.50
CA VAL A 32 7.81 7.47 -8.45
C VAL A 32 7.27 7.98 -7.11
N ASN A 33 6.62 7.11 -6.37
CA ASN A 33 6.00 7.41 -5.08
C ASN A 33 6.96 7.13 -3.89
N SER A 34 6.49 7.44 -2.68
CA SER A 34 7.20 7.15 -1.43
C SER A 34 7.32 5.65 -1.12
N ASP A 35 6.42 4.81 -1.70
CA ASP A 35 6.48 3.34 -1.57
C ASP A 35 7.54 2.73 -2.51
N LYS A 36 8.28 3.59 -3.22
CA LYS A 36 9.36 3.23 -4.15
C LYS A 36 8.86 2.42 -5.35
N GLU A 37 7.70 2.82 -5.86
CA GLU A 37 7.06 2.20 -7.01
C GLU A 37 6.75 3.23 -8.09
N PHE A 38 6.76 2.78 -9.35
CA PHE A 38 6.24 3.59 -10.44
C PHE A 38 4.71 3.65 -10.38
N PHE A 39 4.15 4.83 -10.58
CA PHE A 39 2.71 5.05 -10.66
C PHE A 39 2.34 5.92 -11.86
N GLU A 40 1.08 5.86 -12.28
CA GLU A 40 0.52 6.72 -13.32
C GLU A 40 0.05 8.03 -12.68
N PRO A 41 0.63 9.18 -13.04
CA PRO A 41 0.25 10.46 -12.46
C PRO A 41 -1.15 10.88 -12.93
N SER A 42 -1.91 11.51 -12.05
CA SER A 42 -3.25 12.01 -12.36
C SER A 42 -3.25 13.30 -13.17
N LYS A 43 -2.12 13.98 -13.25
CA LYS A 43 -1.96 15.26 -13.96
C LYS A 43 -0.61 15.29 -14.68
N GLN A 44 -0.61 15.85 -15.89
CA GLN A 44 0.60 16.14 -16.63
C GLN A 44 1.24 17.43 -16.12
N ALA A 45 2.55 17.42 -15.94
CA ALA A 45 3.33 18.60 -15.61
C ALA A 45 3.88 19.25 -16.89
N GLY A 46 3.25 20.30 -17.33
CA GLY A 46 3.70 21.07 -18.51
C GLY A 46 3.03 20.66 -19.83
N SER A 47 3.17 21.51 -20.82
CA SER A 47 2.60 21.32 -22.16
C SER A 47 3.55 20.63 -23.15
N ASP A 48 4.86 20.64 -22.89
CA ASP A 48 5.88 20.02 -23.73
C ASP A 48 6.62 18.93 -22.95
N THR A 49 6.51 17.70 -23.41
CA THR A 49 7.11 16.51 -22.81
C THR A 49 8.39 16.04 -23.52
N SER A 50 8.87 16.77 -24.53
CA SER A 50 10.07 16.39 -25.32
C SER A 50 11.32 16.21 -24.45
N ASN A 51 11.41 16.95 -23.35
CA ASN A 51 12.50 16.89 -22.38
C ASN A 51 12.35 15.79 -21.32
N TYR A 52 11.27 15.02 -21.34
CA TYR A 52 11.08 13.92 -20.40
C TYR A 52 12.14 12.84 -20.62
N LYS A 53 12.53 12.18 -19.53
CA LYS A 53 13.61 11.19 -19.52
C LYS A 53 13.08 9.79 -19.73
N ILE A 54 13.82 9.00 -20.51
CA ILE A 54 13.58 7.57 -20.67
C ILE A 54 14.18 6.83 -19.47
N VAL A 55 13.45 5.86 -18.95
CA VAL A 55 13.92 4.89 -17.94
C VAL A 55 13.87 3.51 -18.58
N PRO A 56 14.98 3.01 -19.13
CA PRO A 56 15.04 1.67 -19.71
C PRO A 56 14.73 0.56 -18.68
N PRO A 57 14.41 -0.67 -19.11
CA PRO A 57 14.38 -1.82 -18.23
C PRO A 57 15.68 -1.94 -17.43
N ASP A 58 15.57 -2.30 -16.17
CA ASP A 58 16.68 -2.47 -15.22
C ASP A 58 17.40 -1.17 -14.80
N TYR A 59 16.84 -0.01 -15.13
CA TYR A 59 17.34 1.30 -14.68
C TYR A 59 16.50 1.82 -13.52
N PHE A 60 17.11 2.70 -12.74
CA PHE A 60 16.49 3.39 -11.63
C PHE A 60 16.02 4.79 -12.05
N ALA A 61 14.91 5.21 -11.47
CA ALA A 61 14.51 6.61 -11.46
C ALA A 61 14.31 7.06 -10.02
N CYS A 62 14.90 8.19 -9.62
CA CYS A 62 14.75 8.74 -8.28
C CYS A 62 14.49 10.25 -8.32
N ASN A 63 13.85 10.78 -7.28
CA ASN A 63 13.67 12.21 -7.10
C ASN A 63 14.46 12.71 -5.91
N LEU A 64 15.69 13.13 -6.16
CA LEU A 64 16.60 13.62 -5.13
C LEU A 64 16.17 14.96 -4.52
N MET A 65 15.29 15.71 -5.19
CA MET A 65 14.79 17.01 -4.72
C MET A 65 13.68 16.89 -3.65
N HIS A 66 13.19 15.68 -3.39
CA HIS A 66 12.08 15.46 -2.46
C HIS A 66 12.47 14.71 -1.19
N VAL A 67 13.74 14.37 -1.03
CA VAL A 67 14.21 13.53 0.09
C VAL A 67 13.91 14.18 1.44
N GLY A 68 14.21 15.47 1.59
CA GLY A 68 13.96 16.21 2.82
C GLY A 68 12.48 16.38 3.13
N ARG A 69 11.69 16.77 2.14
CA ARG A 69 10.25 16.97 2.30
C ARG A 69 9.51 15.69 2.67
N ASP A 70 9.83 14.58 2.00
CA ASP A 70 9.08 13.32 2.12
C ASP A 70 9.69 12.41 3.21
N VAL A 71 10.89 12.75 3.74
CA VAL A 71 11.69 11.95 4.69
C VAL A 71 11.95 10.53 4.15
N VAL A 72 11.79 10.37 2.84
CA VAL A 72 11.94 9.12 2.08
C VAL A 72 12.62 9.47 0.76
N LEU A 73 13.51 8.63 0.27
CA LEU A 73 14.04 8.73 -1.08
C LEU A 73 13.05 8.10 -2.07
N PRO A 74 12.30 8.89 -2.87
CA PRO A 74 11.45 8.33 -3.92
C PRO A 74 12.33 7.75 -5.02
N ILE A 75 12.47 6.43 -5.06
CA ILE A 75 13.29 5.70 -6.02
C ILE A 75 12.59 4.42 -6.45
N ALA A 76 12.61 4.11 -7.74
CA ALA A 76 12.07 2.86 -8.25
C ALA A 76 13.00 2.24 -9.30
N LEU A 77 13.01 0.91 -9.34
CA LEU A 77 13.70 0.11 -10.36
C LEU A 77 12.69 -0.34 -11.41
N ASN A 78 12.99 -0.12 -12.68
CA ASN A 78 12.09 -0.52 -13.77
C ASN A 78 12.21 -2.02 -14.06
N HIS A 79 11.31 -2.81 -13.46
CA HIS A 79 11.19 -4.26 -13.67
C HIS A 79 10.22 -4.64 -14.81
N SER A 80 9.61 -3.67 -15.49
CA SER A 80 8.45 -3.95 -16.39
C SER A 80 8.83 -4.58 -17.73
N GLY A 81 10.11 -4.70 -18.04
CA GLY A 81 10.57 -5.16 -19.37
C GLY A 81 10.31 -4.16 -20.50
N LYS A 82 9.64 -3.02 -20.21
CA LYS A 82 9.37 -1.92 -21.15
C LYS A 82 10.00 -0.65 -20.62
N GLN A 83 10.38 0.26 -21.51
CA GLN A 83 10.81 1.58 -21.09
C GLN A 83 9.66 2.36 -20.43
N LYS A 84 10.01 3.20 -19.45
CA LYS A 84 9.10 4.17 -18.82
C LYS A 84 9.59 5.57 -19.13
N ILE A 85 8.71 6.55 -19.01
CA ILE A 85 9.03 7.96 -19.23
C ILE A 85 8.70 8.73 -17.94
N VAL A 86 9.66 9.52 -17.47
CA VAL A 86 9.53 10.33 -16.25
C VAL A 86 9.82 11.79 -16.52
N SER A 87 9.33 12.69 -15.67
CA SER A 87 9.59 14.12 -15.82
C SER A 87 11.09 14.45 -15.69
N PRO A 88 11.54 15.63 -16.20
CA PRO A 88 12.94 16.06 -16.09
C PRO A 88 13.46 16.17 -14.66
N ALA A 89 12.59 16.30 -13.66
CA ALA A 89 12.94 16.38 -12.24
C ALA A 89 13.56 15.09 -11.69
N TYR A 90 13.30 13.95 -12.34
CA TYR A 90 13.89 12.69 -11.91
C TYR A 90 15.34 12.55 -12.39
N THR A 91 16.15 11.92 -11.55
CA THR A 91 17.47 11.42 -11.92
C THR A 91 17.33 9.96 -12.34
N VAL A 92 17.82 9.64 -13.55
CA VAL A 92 17.81 8.27 -14.06
C VAL A 92 19.25 7.73 -14.09
N PHE A 93 19.45 6.52 -13.63
CA PHE A 93 20.77 5.89 -13.56
C PHE A 93 20.69 4.36 -13.61
N LYS A 94 21.81 3.74 -13.86
CA LYS A 94 21.98 2.28 -13.78
C LYS A 94 23.15 1.93 -12.86
N ILE A 95 23.25 0.66 -12.49
CA ILE A 95 24.46 0.11 -11.90
C ILE A 95 25.44 -0.22 -13.03
N LYS A 96 26.69 0.20 -12.89
CA LYS A 96 27.79 -0.09 -13.82
C LYS A 96 28.03 -1.60 -13.93
N ASP A 97 28.26 -2.08 -15.13
CA ASP A 97 28.55 -3.48 -15.38
C ASP A 97 29.86 -3.92 -14.70
N GLY A 98 29.92 -5.15 -14.22
CA GLY A 98 31.11 -5.73 -13.59
C GLY A 98 31.42 -5.25 -12.18
N THR A 99 30.54 -4.44 -11.57
CA THR A 99 30.68 -4.00 -10.17
C THR A 99 30.21 -5.06 -9.18
N PRO A 100 30.74 -5.09 -7.93
CA PRO A 100 30.32 -6.06 -6.93
C PRO A 100 29.01 -5.68 -6.24
N LEU A 101 28.00 -5.23 -7.00
CA LEU A 101 26.69 -4.83 -6.53
C LEU A 101 25.58 -5.41 -7.41
N ILE A 102 24.68 -6.17 -6.82
CA ILE A 102 23.49 -6.71 -7.48
C ILE A 102 22.38 -5.65 -7.42
N LYS A 103 21.77 -5.30 -8.57
CA LYS A 103 20.74 -4.25 -8.66
C LYS A 103 19.53 -4.51 -7.76
N GLU A 104 19.06 -5.75 -7.68
CA GLU A 104 17.95 -6.13 -6.80
C GLU A 104 18.32 -6.03 -5.32
N TYR A 105 19.57 -6.37 -4.96
CA TYR A 105 20.08 -6.20 -3.60
C TYR A 105 20.14 -4.71 -3.24
N PHE A 106 20.67 -3.89 -4.14
CA PHE A 106 20.71 -2.45 -3.98
C PHE A 106 19.31 -1.87 -3.77
N PHE A 107 18.35 -2.24 -4.63
CA PHE A 107 16.98 -1.77 -4.50
C PHE A 107 16.32 -2.23 -3.20
N MET A 108 16.52 -3.48 -2.80
CA MET A 108 16.03 -4.01 -1.52
C MET A 108 16.62 -3.24 -0.33
N MET A 109 17.92 -2.94 -0.36
CA MET A 109 18.58 -2.13 0.67
C MET A 109 17.98 -0.72 0.75
N LEU A 110 17.69 -0.09 -0.40
CA LEU A 110 17.08 1.23 -0.46
C LEU A 110 15.63 1.27 0.04
N LYS A 111 14.93 0.14 0.13
CA LYS A 111 13.57 0.05 0.69
C LYS A 111 13.53 0.08 2.22
N SER A 112 14.67 0.07 2.90
CA SER A 112 14.69 0.10 4.36
C SER A 112 14.51 1.52 4.90
N GLU A 113 13.74 1.66 5.99
CA GLU A 113 13.52 2.93 6.69
C GLU A 113 14.83 3.55 7.21
N GLU A 114 15.80 2.70 7.58
CA GLU A 114 17.11 3.16 8.03
C GLU A 114 17.87 3.88 6.92
N ARG A 115 17.76 3.39 5.67
CA ARG A 115 18.37 4.06 4.52
C ARG A 115 17.65 5.36 4.19
N ASP A 116 16.35 5.42 4.32
CA ASP A 116 15.62 6.67 4.14
C ASP A 116 16.07 7.73 5.17
N ARG A 117 16.19 7.36 6.43
CA ARG A 117 16.75 8.24 7.47
C ARG A 117 18.19 8.67 7.16
N TYR A 118 19.01 7.74 6.64
CA TYR A 118 20.39 8.03 6.25
C TYR A 118 20.45 9.05 5.11
N PHE A 119 19.64 8.91 4.07
CA PHE A 119 19.55 9.88 2.98
C PHE A 119 19.01 11.22 3.46
N TRP A 120 17.96 11.21 4.25
CA TRP A 120 17.39 12.43 4.82
C TRP A 120 18.41 13.21 5.66
N PHE A 121 19.21 12.54 6.46
CA PHE A 121 20.28 13.16 7.26
C PHE A 121 21.35 13.87 6.41
N HIS A 122 21.54 13.43 5.16
CA HIS A 122 22.53 13.99 4.23
C HIS A 122 21.92 14.95 3.21
N THR A 123 20.67 15.37 3.37
CA THR A 123 20.09 16.45 2.54
C THR A 123 20.76 17.77 2.88
N ASP A 124 20.81 18.68 1.89
CA ASP A 124 21.23 20.03 2.15
C ASP A 124 20.13 20.75 3.00
N ALA A 125 20.54 21.64 3.89
CA ALA A 125 19.62 22.47 4.67
C ALA A 125 19.03 23.63 3.85
N SER A 126 18.94 23.50 2.52
CA SER A 126 18.37 24.51 1.62
C SER A 126 16.83 24.52 1.69
N VAL A 127 16.23 25.58 1.15
CA VAL A 127 14.75 25.74 1.09
C VAL A 127 14.05 24.57 0.39
N ARG A 128 14.76 23.74 -0.36
CA ARG A 128 14.22 22.57 -1.07
C ARG A 128 14.50 21.24 -0.42
N ASP A 129 15.37 21.21 0.61
CA ASP A 129 15.76 20.00 1.36
C ASP A 129 16.06 18.79 0.44
N GLY A 130 16.79 19.06 -0.65
CA GLY A 130 17.14 18.07 -1.66
C GLY A 130 18.55 17.53 -1.45
N MET A 131 18.98 16.73 -2.39
CA MET A 131 20.33 16.19 -2.49
C MET A 131 20.77 16.32 -3.95
N SER A 132 22.02 16.76 -4.19
CA SER A 132 22.60 16.71 -5.55
C SER A 132 22.96 15.27 -5.93
N TRP A 133 23.14 15.04 -7.22
CA TRP A 133 23.65 13.75 -7.70
C TRP A 133 25.04 13.43 -7.17
N ASP A 134 25.90 14.44 -7.07
CA ASP A 134 27.26 14.28 -6.57
C ASP A 134 27.27 13.95 -5.08
N ASP A 135 26.44 14.61 -4.27
CA ASP A 135 26.27 14.27 -2.86
C ASP A 135 25.73 12.84 -2.68
N PHE A 136 24.77 12.44 -3.51
CA PHE A 136 24.26 11.06 -3.49
C PHE A 136 25.35 10.04 -3.84
N CYS A 137 26.19 10.35 -4.82
CA CYS A 137 27.33 9.51 -5.20
C CYS A 137 28.42 9.43 -4.13
N ASP A 138 28.58 10.49 -3.34
CA ASP A 138 29.56 10.55 -2.26
C ASP A 138 29.15 9.80 -0.99
N LEU A 139 27.91 9.34 -0.91
CA LEU A 139 27.42 8.59 0.24
C LEU A 139 28.11 7.23 0.35
N ASP A 140 28.42 6.86 1.59
CA ASP A 140 29.00 5.58 1.91
C ASP A 140 27.97 4.44 1.90
N VAL A 141 28.40 3.29 1.41
CA VAL A 141 27.62 2.05 1.48
C VAL A 141 28.52 0.89 1.89
N GLU A 142 28.03 0.06 2.80
CA GLU A 142 28.69 -1.17 3.20
C GLU A 142 28.01 -2.36 2.55
N LEU A 143 28.79 -3.12 1.78
CA LEU A 143 28.27 -4.24 1.00
C LEU A 143 28.88 -5.57 1.44
N PRO A 144 28.06 -6.61 1.59
CA PRO A 144 28.55 -7.97 1.73
C PRO A 144 29.03 -8.50 0.36
N PRO A 145 29.83 -9.56 0.34
CA PRO A 145 30.24 -10.23 -0.90
C PRO A 145 29.04 -10.68 -1.74
N ILE A 146 29.20 -10.72 -3.07
CA ILE A 146 28.17 -11.09 -4.07
C ILE A 146 27.38 -12.37 -3.70
N PRO A 147 28.00 -13.48 -3.24
CA PRO A 147 27.25 -14.68 -2.86
C PRO A 147 26.25 -14.44 -1.73
N ILE A 148 26.54 -13.49 -0.85
CA ILE A 148 25.65 -13.12 0.25
C ILE A 148 24.53 -12.21 -0.24
N GLN A 149 24.85 -11.21 -1.07
CA GLN A 149 23.82 -10.38 -1.71
C GLN A 149 22.79 -11.25 -2.45
N LYS A 150 23.28 -12.25 -3.20
CA LYS A 150 22.43 -13.19 -3.93
C LYS A 150 21.49 -13.96 -3.01
N LYS A 151 22.00 -14.48 -1.88
CA LYS A 151 21.16 -15.17 -0.88
C LYS A 151 20.00 -14.29 -0.37
N TYR A 152 20.27 -13.01 -0.09
CA TYR A 152 19.24 -12.09 0.36
C TYR A 152 18.21 -11.79 -0.75
N VAL A 153 18.66 -11.60 -1.99
CA VAL A 153 17.78 -11.41 -3.14
C VAL A 153 16.89 -12.63 -3.38
N ASP A 154 17.47 -13.84 -3.34
CA ASP A 154 16.73 -15.09 -3.53
C ASP A 154 15.68 -15.28 -2.42
N LEU A 155 16.04 -15.01 -1.17
CA LEU A 155 15.09 -15.05 -0.04
C LEU A 155 13.96 -14.03 -0.21
N TYR A 156 14.30 -12.79 -0.56
CA TYR A 156 13.30 -11.73 -0.77
C TYR A 156 12.32 -12.08 -1.90
N LYS A 157 12.84 -12.60 -3.03
CA LYS A 157 12.00 -13.09 -4.15
C LYS A 157 11.11 -14.24 -3.73
N ALA A 158 11.60 -15.17 -2.91
CA ALA A 158 10.80 -16.28 -2.40
C ALA A 158 9.66 -15.80 -1.47
N LEU A 159 9.93 -14.82 -0.61
CA LEU A 159 8.90 -14.22 0.26
C LEU A 159 7.82 -13.50 -0.56
N LEU A 160 8.20 -12.72 -1.56
CA LEU A 160 7.24 -12.06 -2.46
C LEU A 160 6.41 -13.07 -3.27
N ALA A 161 7.03 -14.16 -3.75
CA ALA A 161 6.32 -15.22 -4.45
C ALA A 161 5.31 -15.92 -3.53
N ASN A 162 5.69 -16.15 -2.27
CA ASN A 162 4.81 -16.74 -1.26
C ASN A 162 3.61 -15.83 -0.96
N GLN A 163 3.84 -14.53 -0.74
CA GLN A 163 2.77 -13.54 -0.56
C GLN A 163 1.78 -13.57 -1.72
N LYS A 164 2.26 -13.49 -2.97
CA LYS A 164 1.41 -13.56 -4.17
C LYS A 164 0.64 -14.88 -4.28
N SER A 165 1.22 -15.98 -3.81
CA SER A 165 0.53 -17.28 -3.79
C SER A 165 -0.65 -17.28 -2.82
N TYR A 166 -0.48 -16.67 -1.64
CA TYR A 166 -1.57 -16.52 -0.68
C TYR A 166 -2.68 -15.59 -1.19
N GLU A 167 -2.31 -14.47 -1.81
CA GLU A 167 -3.26 -13.53 -2.41
C GLU A 167 -4.11 -14.22 -3.50
N ARG A 168 -3.48 -15.01 -4.38
CA ARG A 168 -4.19 -15.81 -5.39
C ARG A 168 -5.09 -16.87 -4.75
N GLY A 169 -4.60 -17.59 -3.74
CA GLY A 169 -5.40 -18.59 -3.03
C GLY A 169 -6.66 -18.00 -2.41
N LEU A 170 -6.62 -16.73 -1.97
CA LEU A 170 -7.80 -16.03 -1.46
C LEU A 170 -8.84 -15.77 -2.56
N GLU A 171 -8.40 -15.37 -3.75
CA GLU A 171 -9.30 -15.19 -4.91
C GLU A 171 -9.89 -16.52 -5.38
N ASP A 172 -9.08 -17.58 -5.43
CA ASP A 172 -9.55 -18.94 -5.78
C ASP A 172 -10.62 -19.43 -4.79
N LEU A 173 -10.45 -19.18 -3.49
CA LEU A 173 -11.44 -19.49 -2.46
C LEU A 173 -12.75 -18.74 -2.66
N LYS A 174 -12.70 -17.46 -3.05
CA LYS A 174 -13.92 -16.70 -3.40
C LYS A 174 -14.67 -17.34 -4.55
N ILE A 175 -13.96 -17.69 -5.63
CA ILE A 175 -14.56 -18.35 -6.81
C ILE A 175 -15.22 -19.67 -6.43
N VAL A 176 -14.54 -20.50 -5.64
CA VAL A 176 -15.09 -21.79 -5.15
C VAL A 176 -16.32 -21.56 -4.29
N PHE A 177 -16.29 -20.59 -3.38
CA PHE A 177 -17.42 -20.26 -2.52
C PHE A 177 -18.63 -19.77 -3.32
N GLU A 178 -18.42 -18.85 -4.27
CA GLU A 178 -19.47 -18.33 -5.13
C GLU A 178 -20.10 -19.45 -5.97
N GLY A 179 -19.27 -20.31 -6.57
CA GLY A 179 -19.74 -21.47 -7.33
C GLY A 179 -20.53 -22.47 -6.47
N TYR A 180 -20.11 -22.69 -5.22
CA TYR A 180 -20.83 -23.53 -4.27
C TYR A 180 -22.19 -22.91 -3.90
N MET A 181 -22.23 -21.63 -3.63
CA MET A 181 -23.47 -20.90 -3.31
C MET A 181 -24.45 -20.90 -4.49
N ASP A 182 -23.97 -20.75 -5.71
CA ASP A 182 -24.81 -20.84 -6.91
C ASP A 182 -25.36 -22.24 -7.12
N ASN A 183 -24.60 -23.28 -6.87
CA ASN A 183 -25.08 -24.65 -6.89
C ASN A 183 -26.18 -24.91 -5.86
N LEU A 184 -25.98 -24.42 -4.62
CA LEU A 184 -27.01 -24.49 -3.56
C LEU A 184 -28.31 -23.79 -3.99
N ARG A 185 -28.21 -22.60 -4.56
CA ARG A 185 -29.40 -21.87 -5.06
C ARG A 185 -30.19 -22.64 -6.10
N ARG A 186 -29.51 -23.46 -6.92
CA ARG A 186 -30.17 -24.25 -8.01
C ARG A 186 -30.71 -25.57 -7.51
N SER A 187 -30.05 -26.19 -6.54
CA SER A 187 -30.38 -27.51 -6.04
C SER A 187 -31.35 -27.50 -4.85
N GLU A 188 -31.30 -26.48 -4.03
CA GLU A 188 -32.07 -26.40 -2.81
C GLU A 188 -33.28 -25.46 -2.92
N LYS A 189 -34.38 -25.84 -2.27
CA LYS A 189 -35.57 -24.97 -2.17
C LYS A 189 -35.28 -23.84 -1.18
N ALA A 190 -35.51 -22.60 -1.62
CA ALA A 190 -35.41 -21.44 -0.75
C ALA A 190 -36.38 -21.59 0.45
N LYS A 191 -35.87 -21.40 1.63
CA LYS A 191 -36.63 -21.35 2.89
C LYS A 191 -36.73 -19.90 3.38
N ARG A 192 -37.74 -19.60 4.19
CA ARG A 192 -37.87 -18.27 4.77
C ARG A 192 -36.85 -18.11 5.90
N ILE A 193 -36.04 -17.05 5.85
CA ILE A 193 -35.01 -16.80 6.88
C ILE A 193 -35.65 -16.60 8.25
N GLY A 194 -36.85 -16.00 8.33
CA GLY A 194 -37.56 -15.80 9.60
C GLY A 194 -37.86 -17.06 10.40
N ASP A 195 -37.83 -18.25 9.77
CA ASP A 195 -38.00 -19.54 10.46
C ASP A 195 -36.73 -19.95 11.25
N TYR A 196 -35.63 -19.25 11.06
CA TYR A 196 -34.30 -19.59 11.59
C TYR A 196 -33.67 -18.46 12.42
N ILE A 197 -34.30 -17.28 12.46
CA ILE A 197 -33.81 -16.13 13.21
C ILE A 197 -34.90 -15.59 14.12
N GLU A 198 -34.47 -15.04 15.26
CA GLU A 198 -35.31 -14.36 16.22
C GLU A 198 -34.88 -12.90 16.34
N LEU A 199 -35.84 -11.98 16.36
CA LEU A 199 -35.55 -10.57 16.60
C LEU A 199 -35.32 -10.31 18.08
N VAL A 200 -34.15 -9.79 18.41
CA VAL A 200 -33.79 -9.38 19.77
C VAL A 200 -33.97 -7.87 19.89
N ASP A 201 -34.77 -7.39 20.84
CA ASP A 201 -34.98 -5.97 21.16
C ASP A 201 -34.45 -5.64 22.57
N ALA A 202 -33.29 -6.18 22.92
CA ALA A 202 -32.62 -5.85 24.15
C ALA A 202 -31.98 -4.47 24.05
N ARG A 203 -32.28 -3.60 25.03
CA ARG A 203 -31.77 -2.22 25.12
C ARG A 203 -30.84 -2.04 26.30
N ASN A 204 -29.95 -1.09 26.22
CA ASN A 204 -29.03 -0.73 27.31
C ASN A 204 -29.71 0.17 28.35
N GLU A 205 -30.94 -0.14 28.74
CA GLU A 205 -31.78 0.73 29.59
C GLU A 205 -31.14 0.99 30.94
N GLU A 206 -30.47 0.01 31.49
CA GLU A 206 -29.78 0.08 32.81
C GLU A 206 -28.38 0.72 32.69
N LEU A 207 -27.95 1.12 31.48
CA LEU A 207 -26.63 1.69 31.20
C LEU A 207 -25.45 0.78 31.64
N GLU A 208 -25.65 -0.53 31.53
CA GLU A 208 -24.63 -1.53 31.87
C GLU A 208 -23.40 -1.41 30.98
N TYR A 209 -23.61 -1.02 29.70
CA TYR A 209 -22.56 -0.89 28.70
C TYR A 209 -22.27 0.58 28.43
N GLY A 210 -20.97 0.94 28.53
CA GLY A 210 -20.48 2.31 28.32
C GLY A 210 -20.02 2.59 26.90
N LEU A 211 -19.33 3.72 26.73
CA LEU A 211 -18.81 4.20 25.44
C LEU A 211 -17.86 3.20 24.77
N ASP A 212 -17.09 2.46 25.53
CA ASP A 212 -16.14 1.47 25.05
C ASP A 212 -16.82 0.30 24.31
N SER A 213 -18.10 0.06 24.60
CA SER A 213 -18.91 -0.99 23.96
C SER A 213 -19.63 -0.52 22.69
N VAL A 214 -19.60 0.78 22.38
CA VAL A 214 -20.30 1.32 21.21
C VAL A 214 -19.61 0.89 19.91
N ARG A 215 -20.38 0.28 19.02
CA ARG A 215 -19.91 -0.13 17.67
C ARG A 215 -20.88 0.31 16.59
N GLY A 216 -20.32 0.61 15.44
CA GLY A 216 -21.08 0.77 14.20
C GLY A 216 -21.04 -0.53 13.37
N VAL A 217 -21.96 -0.64 12.40
CA VAL A 217 -21.99 -1.76 11.43
C VAL A 217 -21.59 -1.26 10.05
N SER A 218 -20.53 -1.84 9.47
CA SER A 218 -20.02 -1.45 8.17
C SER A 218 -20.67 -2.23 7.02
N ILE A 219 -20.56 -1.68 5.80
CA ILE A 219 -20.92 -2.37 4.56
C ILE A 219 -19.99 -3.57 4.25
N GLU A 220 -18.86 -3.67 4.94
CA GLU A 220 -17.90 -4.78 4.85
C GLU A 220 -18.27 -5.95 5.76
N LYS A 221 -19.51 -5.92 6.33
CA LYS A 221 -20.04 -6.96 7.21
C LYS A 221 -19.27 -7.12 8.52
N LYS A 222 -18.75 -6.02 9.06
CA LYS A 222 -17.96 -6.00 10.31
C LYS A 222 -18.48 -4.92 11.27
N PHE A 223 -18.28 -5.18 12.57
CA PHE A 223 -18.36 -4.12 13.57
C PHE A 223 -17.12 -3.23 13.46
N ILE A 224 -17.33 -1.93 13.60
CA ILE A 224 -16.28 -0.91 13.55
C ILE A 224 -16.43 0.02 14.75
N ASP A 225 -15.33 0.61 15.19
CA ASP A 225 -15.37 1.65 16.21
C ASP A 225 -16.10 2.88 15.70
N THR A 226 -16.86 3.53 16.57
CA THR A 226 -17.53 4.78 16.20
C THR A 226 -16.51 5.90 16.01
N LYS A 227 -16.69 6.66 14.93
CA LYS A 227 -15.91 7.89 14.66
C LYS A 227 -16.63 9.15 15.11
N ALA A 228 -17.87 9.01 15.59
CA ALA A 228 -18.68 10.14 16.05
C ALA A 228 -18.22 10.58 17.45
N ASP A 229 -18.31 11.89 17.70
CA ASP A 229 -18.19 12.39 19.07
C ASP A 229 -19.40 11.93 19.87
N MET A 230 -19.15 11.09 20.86
CA MET A 230 -20.15 10.47 21.72
C MET A 230 -20.34 11.20 23.03
N SER A 231 -19.74 12.39 23.20
CA SER A 231 -19.84 13.21 24.43
C SER A 231 -21.30 13.61 24.69
N GLY A 232 -21.84 13.22 25.83
CA GLY A 232 -23.20 13.55 26.23
C GLY A 232 -24.32 12.77 25.51
N VAL A 233 -23.99 11.75 24.72
CA VAL A 233 -24.98 10.91 24.05
C VAL A 233 -25.62 9.96 25.07
N ASN A 234 -26.97 9.90 25.06
CA ASN A 234 -27.69 8.92 25.87
C ASN A 234 -27.57 7.53 25.22
N LEU A 235 -26.97 6.59 25.94
CA LEU A 235 -26.77 5.20 25.49
C LEU A 235 -27.92 4.25 25.87
N SER A 236 -28.91 4.70 26.64
CA SER A 236 -30.03 3.87 27.06
C SER A 236 -30.85 3.27 25.89
N PRO A 237 -31.11 3.98 24.78
CA PRO A 237 -31.88 3.42 23.67
C PRO A 237 -31.06 2.50 22.74
N TYR A 238 -29.78 2.32 22.99
CA TYR A 238 -28.93 1.50 22.12
C TYR A 238 -29.27 0.02 22.25
N TYR A 239 -29.25 -0.70 21.14
CA TYR A 239 -29.43 -2.15 21.11
C TYR A 239 -28.22 -2.85 21.68
N VAL A 240 -28.44 -3.83 22.53
CA VAL A 240 -27.38 -4.72 23.05
C VAL A 240 -27.20 -5.89 22.08
N VAL A 241 -25.96 -6.14 21.68
CA VAL A 241 -25.57 -7.19 20.73
C VAL A 241 -24.58 -8.11 21.43
N LYS A 242 -25.05 -9.26 21.89
CA LYS A 242 -24.22 -10.26 22.58
C LYS A 242 -23.35 -11.06 21.60
N PRO A 243 -22.35 -11.81 22.10
CA PRO A 243 -21.59 -12.75 21.28
C PRO A 243 -22.51 -13.69 20.49
N ASN A 244 -22.19 -13.91 19.19
CA ASN A 244 -22.95 -14.66 18.20
C ASN A 244 -24.30 -14.05 17.75
N GLU A 245 -24.65 -12.86 18.19
CA GLU A 245 -25.80 -12.13 17.68
C GLU A 245 -25.42 -11.27 16.47
N PHE A 246 -26.41 -10.97 15.65
CA PHE A 246 -26.25 -10.14 14.46
C PHE A 246 -26.85 -8.76 14.70
N ALA A 247 -26.18 -7.73 14.16
CA ALA A 247 -26.75 -6.41 14.02
C ALA A 247 -26.85 -6.02 12.55
N TYR A 248 -27.94 -5.38 12.16
CA TYR A 248 -28.13 -4.91 10.78
C TYR A 248 -28.78 -3.53 10.76
N VAL A 249 -28.58 -2.82 9.65
CA VAL A 249 -29.16 -1.50 9.44
C VAL A 249 -30.24 -1.59 8.35
N THR A 250 -31.45 -1.14 8.69
CA THR A 250 -32.61 -1.21 7.79
C THR A 250 -32.59 -0.16 6.70
N VAL A 251 -31.94 1.01 6.93
CA VAL A 251 -31.87 2.13 6.00
C VAL A 251 -30.56 2.09 5.23
N THR A 252 -30.61 1.76 3.95
CA THR A 252 -29.44 1.57 3.10
C THR A 252 -29.28 2.63 2.00
N SER A 253 -30.02 3.73 2.05
CA SER A 253 -30.06 4.74 0.99
C SER A 253 -28.68 5.33 0.59
N ARG A 254 -27.71 5.29 1.50
CA ARG A 254 -26.34 5.75 1.25
C ARG A 254 -25.39 4.62 0.81
N ASN A 255 -25.79 3.36 0.93
CA ASN A 255 -24.92 2.19 0.77
C ASN A 255 -25.15 1.48 -0.56
N GLY A 256 -25.99 2.01 -1.45
CA GLY A 256 -26.35 1.39 -2.72
C GLY A 256 -27.03 0.03 -2.51
N GLU A 257 -26.53 -0.99 -3.18
CA GLU A 257 -27.07 -2.36 -3.14
C GLU A 257 -26.56 -3.20 -1.94
N LYS A 258 -25.78 -2.60 -1.03
CA LYS A 258 -25.15 -3.34 0.09
C LYS A 258 -25.94 -3.16 1.38
N ILE A 259 -26.25 -4.27 2.04
CA ILE A 259 -26.82 -4.29 3.38
C ILE A 259 -25.68 -4.23 4.40
N SER A 260 -25.77 -3.29 5.36
CA SER A 260 -24.90 -3.29 6.53
C SER A 260 -25.40 -4.33 7.52
N LEU A 261 -24.67 -5.40 7.70
CA LEU A 261 -24.96 -6.53 8.57
C LEU A 261 -23.64 -7.04 9.13
N ALA A 262 -23.56 -7.30 10.43
CA ALA A 262 -22.38 -7.91 11.06
C ALA A 262 -22.79 -8.91 12.12
N ILE A 263 -21.98 -9.94 12.33
CA ILE A 263 -22.07 -10.85 13.48
C ILE A 263 -21.07 -10.41 14.54
N ASN A 264 -21.46 -10.44 15.81
CA ASN A 264 -20.55 -10.27 16.92
C ASN A 264 -19.81 -11.60 17.20
N ASP A 265 -18.67 -11.76 16.56
CA ASP A 265 -17.78 -12.93 16.69
C ASP A 265 -16.77 -12.79 17.85
N SER A 266 -16.88 -11.72 18.63
CA SER A 266 -16.06 -11.48 19.82
C SER A 266 -16.62 -12.17 21.06
N LYS A 267 -15.90 -12.03 22.17
CA LYS A 267 -16.37 -12.47 23.50
C LYS A 267 -17.05 -11.34 24.29
N GLU A 268 -17.04 -10.13 23.76
CA GLU A 268 -17.56 -8.93 24.39
C GLU A 268 -18.97 -8.62 23.90
N THR A 269 -19.74 -7.93 24.72
CA THR A 269 -21.06 -7.41 24.33
C THR A 269 -20.87 -6.01 23.75
N TYR A 270 -21.48 -5.76 22.60
CA TYR A 270 -21.49 -4.46 21.93
C TYR A 270 -22.82 -3.77 22.08
N ILE A 271 -22.84 -2.46 21.91
CA ILE A 271 -24.08 -1.69 21.80
C ILE A 271 -24.06 -0.90 20.47
N CYS A 272 -25.21 -0.87 19.78
CA CYS A 272 -25.38 -0.21 18.51
C CYS A 272 -26.52 0.82 18.57
N SER A 273 -26.37 1.93 17.83
CA SER A 273 -27.43 2.95 17.78
C SER A 273 -28.72 2.37 17.19
N SER A 274 -29.86 2.94 17.60
CA SER A 274 -31.18 2.58 17.09
C SER A 274 -31.54 3.26 15.78
N SER A 275 -30.68 4.14 15.25
CA SER A 275 -30.87 4.96 14.03
C SER A 275 -29.81 4.69 12.98
#